data_36f0a3323170f2d4caab6b9885e1897e
#
_entry.id   36f0a3323170f2d4caab6b9885e1897e
#
_cell.length_a   1.000
_cell.length_b   1.000
_cell.length_c   1.000
_cell.angle_alpha   90.00
_cell.angle_beta   90.00
_cell.angle_gamma   90.00
#
_symmetry.space_group_name_H-M   'P 1'
#
loop_
_entity.id
_entity.type
_entity.pdbx_description
1 polymer ?
#
loop_
_entity_poly.entity_id
_entity_poly.type
_entity_poly.pdbx_seq_one_letter_code
_entity_poly.pdbx_strand_id
1 'polypeptide(L)'
;AVTMSADEAETGHPLEGFWKKTWIRKKGDSHKGSQPFVHYKYYGEDHMVSLSVRYVGTNDVDVDFEGLYTTFEYMSKKAIREGGGKLKIKTRAEDMFELSWTGRSPVGETDYEEGWERYPMPSGLAAIHQGMRDAHEADGRYTGMWEVQGLRQPLTGELIPPKLKSYKWYGDGYFLGFTPNRTREDRVYFKGHAGTFTSEGDSIIKERGGRNKVKWLSDDTFEMSWFNGRGVATEVWKRVENDDLEQQVLRVMKPMFLRVEGLSVADMYAADKVYEKADVPPQYPGGINALMEYMSSNIHYPEACVKEKVEGRVMVSFVVDKDGNVTRPQVVKSPDVRLSAEAVRVIMAMTKWKPARLDGKPVSVKFTAPIMFALKGKKK
;
A
#
# COMPACT_ATOMS: atom_id res chain seq x y z
N ALA A 1 18.90 -23.21 -32.72
CA ALA A 1 19.79 -22.68 -31.71
C ALA A 1 20.20 -21.28 -32.16
N VAL A 2 19.52 -20.25 -31.65
CA VAL A 2 19.96 -18.86 -31.78
C VAL A 2 20.70 -18.57 -30.48
N THR A 3 22.00 -18.55 -30.55
CA THR A 3 22.88 -18.04 -29.51
C THR A 3 22.68 -16.52 -29.47
N MET A 4 21.98 -16.02 -28.47
CA MET A 4 22.00 -14.58 -28.12
C MET A 4 23.37 -14.28 -27.58
N SER A 5 24.07 -13.32 -28.20
CA SER A 5 25.36 -12.81 -27.77
C SER A 5 25.22 -12.09 -26.45
N ALA A 6 26.18 -12.27 -25.56
CA ALA A 6 26.25 -11.69 -24.21
C ALA A 6 26.52 -10.16 -24.18
N ASP A 7 26.22 -9.44 -25.27
CA ASP A 7 26.54 -8.02 -25.46
C ASP A 7 25.32 -7.11 -25.70
N GLU A 8 24.09 -7.59 -25.42
CA GLU A 8 22.97 -6.65 -25.25
C GLU A 8 23.04 -6.10 -23.83
N ALA A 9 23.83 -5.03 -23.72
CA ALA A 9 24.18 -4.31 -22.55
C ALA A 9 22.95 -3.93 -21.72
N GLU A 10 23.07 -4.10 -20.41
CA GLU A 10 22.35 -3.41 -19.37
C GLU A 10 22.30 -1.88 -19.67
N THR A 11 21.26 -1.44 -20.35
CA THR A 11 20.98 -0.01 -20.61
C THR A 11 20.33 0.67 -19.40
N GLY A 12 20.03 -0.07 -18.33
CA GLY A 12 19.40 0.42 -17.11
C GLY A 12 20.39 0.93 -16.05
N HIS A 13 19.93 1.83 -15.18
CA HIS A 13 20.67 2.24 -14.00
C HIS A 13 20.47 1.21 -12.85
N PRO A 14 21.43 1.13 -11.89
CA PRO A 14 21.41 0.08 -10.86
C PRO A 14 20.22 0.09 -9.89
N LEU A 15 19.40 1.15 -9.86
CA LEU A 15 18.18 1.24 -9.05
C LEU A 15 16.91 0.86 -9.83
N GLU A 16 17.01 0.58 -11.12
CA GLU A 16 15.84 0.19 -11.90
C GLU A 16 15.08 -0.97 -11.25
N GLY A 17 13.74 -0.86 -11.20
CA GLY A 17 12.86 -1.86 -10.61
C GLY A 17 12.17 -1.41 -9.33
N PHE A 18 11.61 -2.39 -8.61
CA PHE A 18 10.81 -2.16 -7.41
C PHE A 18 11.62 -2.27 -6.13
N TRP A 19 11.26 -1.39 -5.17
CA TRP A 19 11.89 -1.29 -3.86
C TRP A 19 10.83 -1.11 -2.79
N LYS A 20 11.02 -1.79 -1.65
CA LYS A 20 10.19 -1.68 -0.47
C LYS A 20 10.96 -0.96 0.63
N LYS A 21 10.34 0.03 1.27
CA LYS A 21 10.93 0.71 2.42
C LYS A 21 10.94 -0.21 3.62
N THR A 22 12.10 -0.37 4.23
CA THR A 22 12.28 -1.21 5.42
C THR A 22 12.29 -0.41 6.70
N TRP A 23 12.78 0.84 6.65
CA TRP A 23 12.80 1.74 7.79
C TRP A 23 12.95 3.19 7.37
N ILE A 24 12.59 4.10 8.28
CA ILE A 24 12.86 5.54 8.23
C ILE A 24 13.22 6.03 9.61
N ARG A 25 14.09 7.05 9.70
CA ARG A 25 14.42 7.74 10.94
C ARG A 25 14.81 9.19 10.68
N LYS A 26 14.72 10.04 11.70
CA LYS A 26 15.40 11.33 11.70
C LYS A 26 16.91 11.07 11.85
N LYS A 27 17.71 11.87 11.18
CA LYS A 27 19.17 11.77 11.29
C LYS A 27 19.61 12.06 12.73
N GLY A 28 20.38 11.15 13.30
CA GLY A 28 20.80 11.18 14.70
C GLY A 28 19.96 10.36 15.67
N ASP A 29 18.78 9.92 15.27
CA ASP A 29 17.99 9.01 16.09
C ASP A 29 18.52 7.57 15.98
N SER A 30 18.65 6.91 17.13
CA SER A 30 19.07 5.50 17.18
C SER A 30 17.93 4.55 16.77
N HIS A 31 16.69 4.97 16.86
CA HIS A 31 15.52 4.16 16.58
C HIS A 31 15.08 4.30 15.12
N LYS A 32 14.99 3.17 14.43
CA LYS A 32 14.38 3.06 13.11
C LYS A 32 12.87 2.93 13.32
N GLY A 33 12.12 3.98 13.03
CA GLY A 33 10.68 3.95 13.12
C GLY A 33 10.08 3.01 12.06
N SER A 34 9.12 2.19 12.44
CA SER A 34 8.23 1.51 11.51
C SER A 34 7.07 2.44 11.15
N GLN A 35 6.56 2.35 9.93
CA GLN A 35 5.44 3.17 9.49
C GLN A 35 4.16 2.34 9.38
N PRO A 36 2.98 2.91 9.65
CA PRO A 36 1.70 2.21 9.53
C PRO A 36 1.33 1.89 8.07
N PHE A 37 2.07 2.45 7.12
CA PHE A 37 1.91 2.21 5.70
C PHE A 37 3.11 1.46 5.16
N VAL A 38 2.87 0.55 4.23
CA VAL A 38 3.95 -0.05 3.45
C VAL A 38 4.25 0.91 2.31
N HIS A 39 5.52 1.31 2.19
CA HIS A 39 5.97 2.20 1.14
C HIS A 39 6.77 1.43 0.11
N TYR A 40 6.47 1.71 -1.15
CA TYR A 40 7.17 1.16 -2.31
C TYR A 40 7.68 2.29 -3.18
N LYS A 41 8.76 2.03 -3.91
CA LYS A 41 9.22 2.85 -5.03
C LYS A 41 9.46 1.96 -6.24
N TYR A 42 9.12 2.46 -7.40
CA TYR A 42 9.58 1.93 -8.68
C TYR A 42 10.45 2.99 -9.34
N TYR A 43 11.63 2.62 -9.74
CA TYR A 43 12.50 3.45 -10.56
C TYR A 43 12.53 2.87 -11.98
N GLY A 44 12.08 3.66 -12.95
CA GLY A 44 12.25 3.42 -14.37
C GLY A 44 13.44 4.21 -14.90
N GLU A 45 13.58 4.29 -16.21
CA GLU A 45 14.70 4.98 -16.86
C GLU A 45 14.78 6.47 -16.48
N ASP A 46 13.69 7.21 -16.57
CA ASP A 46 13.60 8.67 -16.38
C ASP A 46 12.48 9.11 -15.40
N HIS A 47 11.69 8.16 -14.93
CA HIS A 47 10.58 8.39 -14.01
C HIS A 47 10.60 7.44 -12.83
N MET A 48 9.98 7.88 -11.74
CA MET A 48 9.76 7.05 -10.56
C MET A 48 8.31 7.14 -10.10
N VAL A 49 7.85 6.07 -9.46
CA VAL A 49 6.60 6.03 -8.70
C VAL A 49 6.91 5.75 -7.25
N SER A 50 6.40 6.61 -6.37
CA SER A 50 6.38 6.36 -4.93
C SER A 50 4.96 6.00 -4.53
N LEU A 51 4.80 4.99 -3.68
CA LEU A 51 3.50 4.44 -3.31
C LEU A 51 3.44 4.14 -1.83
N SER A 52 2.41 4.65 -1.17
CA SER A 52 2.04 4.32 0.21
C SER A 52 0.78 3.47 0.20
N VAL A 53 0.84 2.27 0.75
CA VAL A 53 -0.22 1.27 0.71
C VAL A 53 -0.74 1.01 2.11
N ARG A 54 -2.07 0.99 2.26
CA ARG A 54 -2.79 0.58 3.46
C ARG A 54 -3.69 -0.61 3.13
N TYR A 55 -3.53 -1.70 3.85
CA TYR A 55 -4.40 -2.86 3.74
C TYR A 55 -5.76 -2.57 4.38
N VAL A 56 -6.83 -3.01 3.73
CA VAL A 56 -8.23 -2.79 4.16
C VAL A 56 -8.90 -4.15 4.28
N GLY A 57 -9.55 -4.39 5.42
CA GLY A 57 -10.25 -5.66 5.64
C GLY A 57 -9.34 -6.81 6.11
N THR A 58 -9.74 -8.03 5.79
CA THR A 58 -9.11 -9.27 6.30
C THR A 58 -8.25 -9.99 5.26
N ASN A 59 -8.28 -9.54 4.00
CA ASN A 59 -7.48 -10.12 2.93
C ASN A 59 -6.33 -9.19 2.54
N ASP A 60 -5.27 -9.79 2.00
CA ASP A 60 -4.03 -9.09 1.63
C ASP A 60 -4.12 -8.40 0.25
N VAL A 61 -5.30 -8.41 -0.38
CA VAL A 61 -5.52 -7.92 -1.75
C VAL A 61 -6.25 -6.58 -1.74
N ASP A 62 -7.14 -6.37 -0.77
CA ASP A 62 -7.91 -5.13 -0.67
C ASP A 62 -7.06 -4.04 -0.03
N VAL A 63 -6.67 -3.05 -0.82
CA VAL A 63 -5.77 -1.98 -0.38
C VAL A 63 -6.28 -0.61 -0.82
N ASP A 64 -6.09 0.38 0.06
CA ASP A 64 -6.11 1.78 -0.31
C ASP A 64 -4.67 2.26 -0.49
N PHE A 65 -4.45 3.17 -1.42
CA PHE A 65 -3.13 3.71 -1.67
C PHE A 65 -3.16 5.18 -2.08
N GLU A 66 -2.02 5.82 -1.87
CA GLU A 66 -1.71 7.13 -2.42
C GLU A 66 -0.27 7.16 -2.88
N GLY A 67 0.03 7.96 -3.89
CA GLY A 67 1.36 7.98 -4.46
C GLY A 67 1.69 9.20 -5.27
N LEU A 68 2.89 9.18 -5.80
CA LEU A 68 3.47 10.21 -6.63
C LEU A 68 4.18 9.56 -7.82
N TYR A 69 3.80 9.97 -9.03
CA TYR A 69 4.58 9.77 -10.25
C TYR A 69 5.34 11.07 -10.55
N THR A 70 6.64 10.98 -10.79
CA THR A 70 7.48 12.14 -11.07
C THR A 70 8.74 11.75 -11.84
N THR A 71 9.49 12.75 -12.31
CA THR A 71 10.78 12.56 -12.97
C THR A 71 11.82 11.97 -12.03
N PHE A 72 12.70 11.17 -12.59
CA PHE A 72 13.83 10.54 -11.90
C PHE A 72 15.11 10.69 -12.73
N GLU A 73 16.23 10.89 -12.04
CA GLU A 73 17.55 10.95 -12.65
C GLU A 73 18.56 10.21 -11.75
N TYR A 74 19.21 9.20 -12.29
CA TYR A 74 20.34 8.56 -11.66
C TYR A 74 21.62 9.35 -11.92
N MET A 75 22.01 10.19 -10.96
CA MET A 75 23.14 11.12 -11.13
C MET A 75 24.49 10.43 -10.95
N SER A 76 24.60 9.51 -9.98
CA SER A 76 25.82 8.78 -9.66
C SER A 76 25.59 7.70 -8.60
N LYS A 77 26.62 6.90 -8.30
CA LYS A 77 26.58 5.93 -7.18
C LYS A 77 26.26 6.56 -5.80
N LYS A 78 26.33 7.90 -5.68
CA LYS A 78 26.14 8.62 -4.40
C LYS A 78 24.92 9.55 -4.40
N ALA A 79 24.24 9.72 -5.52
CA ALA A 79 23.14 10.67 -5.62
C ALA A 79 22.13 10.32 -6.72
N ILE A 80 20.87 10.59 -6.43
CA ILE A 80 19.73 10.59 -7.36
C ILE A 80 18.99 11.92 -7.28
N ARG A 81 18.13 12.17 -8.26
CA ARG A 81 17.17 13.27 -8.23
C ARG A 81 15.77 12.71 -8.43
N GLU A 82 14.84 13.07 -7.54
CA GLU A 82 13.43 12.72 -7.61
C GLU A 82 12.60 14.00 -7.63
N GLY A 83 11.81 14.22 -8.69
CA GLY A 83 10.94 15.40 -8.80
C GLY A 83 11.65 16.74 -8.61
N GLY A 84 12.90 16.85 -9.03
CA GLY A 84 13.76 18.03 -8.84
C GLY A 84 14.54 18.08 -7.53
N GLY A 85 14.19 17.26 -6.53
CA GLY A 85 14.92 17.15 -5.26
C GLY A 85 16.12 16.21 -5.36
N LYS A 86 17.29 16.65 -4.88
CA LYS A 86 18.50 15.84 -4.84
C LYS A 86 18.55 15.04 -3.53
N LEU A 87 18.68 13.71 -3.65
CA LEU A 87 18.83 12.79 -2.52
C LEU A 87 20.22 12.14 -2.55
N LYS A 88 20.79 11.89 -1.38
CA LYS A 88 22.09 11.22 -1.25
C LYS A 88 21.88 9.73 -1.02
N ILE A 89 22.60 8.90 -1.77
CA ILE A 89 22.72 7.47 -1.52
C ILE A 89 23.88 7.28 -0.52
N LYS A 90 23.61 6.65 0.63
CA LYS A 90 24.62 6.38 1.65
C LYS A 90 25.28 5.01 1.49
N THR A 91 24.47 3.99 1.40
CA THR A 91 24.90 2.59 1.31
C THR A 91 24.17 1.95 0.15
N ARG A 92 24.87 1.10 -0.58
CA ARG A 92 24.31 0.36 -1.68
C ARG A 92 24.92 -1.03 -1.76
N ALA A 93 24.05 -2.02 -1.80
CA ALA A 93 24.34 -3.38 -2.23
C ALA A 93 23.40 -3.71 -3.40
N GLU A 94 23.48 -4.90 -3.96
CA GLU A 94 22.68 -5.31 -5.11
C GLU A 94 21.16 -5.23 -4.83
N ASP A 95 20.78 -5.59 -3.63
CA ASP A 95 19.41 -5.72 -3.16
C ASP A 95 18.98 -4.72 -2.07
N MET A 96 19.87 -3.77 -1.71
CA MET A 96 19.55 -2.76 -0.69
C MET A 96 20.28 -1.43 -0.92
N PHE A 97 19.64 -0.32 -0.52
CA PHE A 97 20.26 0.99 -0.45
C PHE A 97 19.65 1.87 0.64
N GLU A 98 20.39 2.88 1.04
CA GLU A 98 19.92 3.89 1.99
C GLU A 98 19.89 5.27 1.31
N LEU A 99 18.81 6.02 1.55
CA LEU A 99 18.67 7.41 1.14
C LEU A 99 18.78 8.35 2.33
N SER A 100 19.31 9.54 2.06
CA SER A 100 19.30 10.66 3.00
C SER A 100 18.77 11.90 2.30
N TRP A 101 17.82 12.56 2.92
CA TRP A 101 17.13 13.74 2.38
C TRP A 101 16.69 14.70 3.49
N THR A 102 16.44 15.96 3.13
CA THR A 102 15.99 17.00 4.06
C THR A 102 14.52 17.31 3.79
N GLY A 103 13.66 17.04 4.77
CA GLY A 103 12.26 17.44 4.77
C GLY A 103 12.11 18.89 5.23
N ARG A 104 11.25 19.65 4.55
CA ARG A 104 10.90 21.02 4.92
C ARG A 104 9.51 21.08 5.47
N SER A 105 9.34 21.75 6.61
CA SER A 105 8.06 22.00 7.23
C SER A 105 7.96 23.46 7.67
N PRO A 106 6.77 23.96 8.01
CA PRO A 106 6.61 25.32 8.56
C PRO A 106 7.43 25.59 9.83
N VAL A 107 7.85 24.55 10.55
CA VAL A 107 8.63 24.64 11.78
C VAL A 107 10.14 24.42 11.59
N GLY A 108 10.59 24.24 10.33
CA GLY A 108 12.00 24.09 10.00
C GLY A 108 12.32 22.91 9.09
N GLU A 109 13.61 22.70 8.89
CA GLU A 109 14.16 21.59 8.10
C GLU A 109 14.55 20.42 9.02
N THR A 110 14.30 19.22 8.57
CA THR A 110 14.67 17.99 9.28
C THR A 110 15.30 17.01 8.31
N ASP A 111 16.50 16.52 8.65
CA ASP A 111 17.16 15.48 7.90
C ASP A 111 16.59 14.11 8.24
N TYR A 112 16.32 13.34 7.23
CA TYR A 112 15.82 11.97 7.31
C TYR A 112 16.79 10.99 6.65
N GLU A 113 16.73 9.77 7.11
CA GLU A 113 17.39 8.60 6.52
C GLU A 113 16.37 7.48 6.37
N GLU A 114 16.42 6.76 5.27
CA GLU A 114 15.53 5.65 4.99
C GLU A 114 16.26 4.50 4.29
N GLY A 115 15.88 3.27 4.62
CA GLY A 115 16.40 2.07 4.00
C GLY A 115 15.37 1.42 3.09
N TRP A 116 15.87 0.90 1.98
CA TRP A 116 15.13 0.26 0.91
C TRP A 116 15.74 -1.08 0.58
N GLU A 117 14.89 -2.10 0.45
CA GLU A 117 15.24 -3.42 -0.07
C GLU A 117 14.60 -3.63 -1.42
N ARG A 118 15.32 -4.32 -2.33
CA ARG A 118 14.76 -4.69 -3.61
C ARG A 118 13.54 -5.56 -3.37
N TYR A 119 12.43 -5.14 -3.94
CA TYR A 119 11.21 -5.92 -3.87
C TYR A 119 11.33 -7.04 -4.91
N PRO A 120 11.21 -8.31 -4.52
CA PRO A 120 11.33 -9.42 -5.44
C PRO A 120 10.11 -9.43 -6.36
N MET A 121 10.20 -8.67 -7.44
CA MET A 121 9.32 -8.89 -8.58
C MET A 121 9.86 -10.12 -9.30
N PRO A 122 8.99 -11.08 -9.67
CA PRO A 122 9.41 -12.18 -10.51
C PRO A 122 10.05 -11.63 -11.78
N SER A 123 11.16 -12.21 -12.19
CA SER A 123 11.83 -11.94 -13.45
C SER A 123 10.80 -12.04 -14.59
N GLY A 124 10.39 -10.94 -15.15
CA GLY A 124 9.39 -10.96 -16.19
C GLY A 124 8.45 -9.77 -16.21
N LEU A 125 8.90 -8.57 -15.82
CA LEU A 125 8.13 -7.33 -16.10
C LEU A 125 7.70 -7.31 -17.58
N ALA A 126 8.54 -7.78 -18.48
CA ALA A 126 8.23 -7.97 -19.90
C ALA A 126 7.11 -9.00 -20.13
N ALA A 127 7.10 -10.12 -19.41
CA ALA A 127 6.04 -11.13 -19.48
C ALA A 127 4.72 -10.59 -18.90
N ILE A 128 4.78 -9.78 -17.84
CA ILE A 128 3.61 -9.10 -17.28
C ILE A 128 3.03 -8.11 -18.28
N HIS A 129 3.86 -7.31 -18.93
CA HIS A 129 3.44 -6.40 -20.01
C HIS A 129 2.86 -7.15 -21.21
N GLN A 130 3.35 -8.35 -21.51
CA GLN A 130 2.80 -9.20 -22.56
C GLN A 130 1.44 -9.78 -22.16
N GLY A 131 1.34 -10.38 -20.98
CA GLY A 131 0.06 -10.89 -20.44
C GLY A 131 -1.02 -9.81 -20.33
N MET A 132 -0.63 -8.56 -20.07
CA MET A 132 -1.54 -7.40 -20.09
C MET A 132 -2.08 -7.06 -21.47
N ARG A 133 -1.30 -7.29 -22.53
CA ARG A 133 -1.74 -7.11 -23.92
C ARG A 133 -2.65 -8.23 -24.37
N ASP A 134 -2.35 -9.45 -23.94
CA ASP A 134 -3.07 -10.67 -24.33
C ASP A 134 -4.40 -10.83 -23.55
N ALA A 135 -4.52 -10.25 -22.35
CA ALA A 135 -5.74 -10.25 -21.55
C ALA A 135 -6.91 -9.45 -22.16
N HIS A 136 -6.68 -8.71 -23.23
CA HIS A 136 -7.75 -8.00 -23.95
C HIS A 136 -8.79 -8.94 -24.59
N GLU A 137 -8.51 -10.23 -24.72
CA GLU A 137 -9.42 -11.17 -25.38
C GLU A 137 -10.17 -12.12 -24.44
N ALA A 138 -9.82 -12.22 -23.15
CA ALA A 138 -10.21 -13.39 -22.34
C ALA A 138 -11.33 -13.19 -21.31
N ASP A 139 -11.60 -12.01 -20.74
CA ASP A 139 -12.37 -11.92 -19.50
C ASP A 139 -13.56 -10.95 -19.45
N GLY A 140 -14.45 -11.05 -20.41
CA GLY A 140 -15.79 -10.49 -20.25
C GLY A 140 -15.88 -8.96 -20.51
N ARG A 141 -17.12 -8.49 -20.49
CA ARG A 141 -17.51 -7.13 -20.92
C ARG A 141 -16.87 -6.01 -20.10
N TYR A 142 -16.46 -6.27 -18.84
CA TYR A 142 -15.88 -5.27 -17.95
C TYR A 142 -14.37 -5.10 -18.11
N THR A 143 -13.66 -6.08 -18.66
CA THR A 143 -12.21 -6.06 -18.79
C THR A 143 -11.69 -4.82 -19.51
N GLY A 144 -10.67 -4.19 -18.96
CA GLY A 144 -10.02 -3.00 -19.51
C GLY A 144 -10.14 -1.77 -18.62
N MET A 145 -9.83 -0.61 -19.19
CA MET A 145 -9.79 0.68 -18.52
C MET A 145 -11.07 1.47 -18.72
N TRP A 146 -11.49 2.14 -17.66
CA TRP A 146 -12.70 2.95 -17.61
C TRP A 146 -12.41 4.32 -16.98
N GLU A 147 -12.97 5.38 -17.55
CA GLU A 147 -12.93 6.75 -17.02
C GLU A 147 -14.31 7.15 -16.52
N VAL A 148 -14.39 7.71 -15.31
CA VAL A 148 -15.64 8.26 -14.78
C VAL A 148 -16.07 9.51 -15.56
N GLN A 149 -17.29 9.51 -16.04
CA GLN A 149 -17.89 10.66 -16.76
C GLN A 149 -18.63 11.60 -15.81
N GLY A 150 -19.07 11.09 -14.67
CA GLY A 150 -19.77 11.89 -13.67
C GLY A 150 -20.63 11.08 -12.71
N LEU A 151 -21.27 11.82 -11.81
CA LEU A 151 -22.27 11.33 -10.86
C LEU A 151 -23.67 11.77 -11.31
N ARG A 152 -24.65 10.83 -11.32
CA ARG A 152 -26.04 11.19 -11.54
C ARG A 152 -26.67 11.79 -10.29
N GLN A 153 -27.30 12.91 -10.47
CA GLN A 153 -28.16 13.51 -9.44
C GLN A 153 -29.38 12.61 -9.19
N PRO A 154 -29.65 12.21 -7.94
CA PRO A 154 -30.73 11.26 -7.65
C PRO A 154 -32.13 11.77 -8.02
N LEU A 155 -32.37 13.09 -7.94
CA LEU A 155 -33.70 13.67 -8.18
C LEU A 155 -33.92 14.08 -9.63
N THR A 156 -32.91 14.60 -10.32
CA THR A 156 -33.02 15.14 -11.68
C THR A 156 -32.56 14.17 -12.75
N GLY A 157 -31.72 13.20 -12.38
CA GLY A 157 -31.04 12.31 -13.33
C GLY A 157 -29.91 13.02 -14.12
N GLU A 158 -29.65 14.30 -13.84
CA GLU A 158 -28.58 15.08 -14.48
C GLU A 158 -27.19 14.48 -14.15
N LEU A 159 -26.32 14.42 -15.14
CA LEU A 159 -24.94 14.00 -14.97
C LEU A 159 -24.04 15.16 -14.57
N ILE A 160 -23.50 15.13 -13.36
CA ILE A 160 -22.55 16.12 -12.87
C ILE A 160 -21.14 15.61 -13.16
N PRO A 161 -20.35 16.33 -13.98
CA PRO A 161 -18.97 15.96 -14.29
C PRO A 161 -18.11 15.90 -13.02
N PRO A 162 -17.13 15.00 -12.94
CA PRO A 162 -16.22 14.91 -11.80
C PRO A 162 -15.27 16.13 -11.78
N LYS A 163 -14.89 16.58 -10.60
CA LYS A 163 -13.86 17.63 -10.43
C LYS A 163 -12.46 17.17 -10.88
N LEU A 164 -12.18 15.90 -10.68
CA LEU A 164 -10.96 15.23 -11.13
C LEU A 164 -11.37 13.97 -11.88
N LYS A 165 -10.64 13.66 -12.95
CA LYS A 165 -10.78 12.39 -13.65
C LYS A 165 -10.44 11.27 -12.71
N SER A 166 -11.22 10.21 -12.75
CA SER A 166 -10.94 8.97 -12.02
C SER A 166 -11.05 7.80 -12.99
N TYR A 167 -10.19 6.84 -12.79
CA TYR A 167 -10.07 5.67 -13.64
C TYR A 167 -10.27 4.40 -12.85
N LYS A 168 -10.80 3.38 -13.51
CA LYS A 168 -10.84 2.00 -13.01
C LYS A 168 -10.34 1.06 -14.08
N TRP A 169 -9.55 0.10 -13.67
CA TRP A 169 -9.20 -1.06 -14.48
C TRP A 169 -9.80 -2.31 -13.86
N TYR A 170 -10.33 -3.20 -14.70
CA TYR A 170 -10.83 -4.51 -14.32
C TYR A 170 -10.15 -5.60 -15.17
N GLY A 171 -9.80 -6.71 -14.55
CA GLY A 171 -9.25 -7.90 -15.21
C GLY A 171 -8.72 -8.92 -14.21
N ASP A 172 -8.61 -10.18 -14.63
CA ASP A 172 -8.02 -11.28 -13.85
C ASP A 172 -8.59 -11.46 -12.44
N GLY A 173 -9.86 -11.12 -12.22
CA GLY A 173 -10.50 -11.21 -10.90
C GLY A 173 -10.16 -10.06 -9.95
N TYR A 174 -9.54 -8.98 -10.45
CA TYR A 174 -9.14 -7.81 -9.69
C TYR A 174 -9.60 -6.52 -10.34
N PHE A 175 -9.66 -5.46 -9.52
CA PHE A 175 -9.81 -4.11 -10.01
C PHE A 175 -8.78 -3.18 -9.38
N LEU A 176 -8.50 -2.09 -10.08
CA LEU A 176 -7.65 -1.01 -9.64
C LEU A 176 -8.32 0.32 -10.00
N GLY A 177 -8.72 1.08 -8.99
CA GLY A 177 -9.28 2.42 -9.15
C GLY A 177 -8.29 3.47 -8.71
N PHE A 178 -8.13 4.56 -9.47
CA PHE A 178 -7.27 5.66 -9.07
C PHE A 178 -7.75 7.00 -9.61
N THR A 179 -7.43 8.06 -8.87
CA THR A 179 -7.73 9.44 -9.21
C THR A 179 -6.42 10.21 -9.26
N PRO A 180 -5.89 10.52 -10.45
CA PRO A 180 -4.72 11.35 -10.60
C PRO A 180 -5.04 12.80 -10.35
N ASN A 181 -4.07 13.54 -9.81
CA ASN A 181 -4.10 14.99 -9.64
C ASN A 181 -2.76 15.55 -10.15
N ARG A 182 -2.77 16.07 -11.36
CA ARG A 182 -1.59 16.65 -11.99
C ARG A 182 -1.35 18.04 -11.42
N THR A 183 -0.32 18.18 -10.59
CA THR A 183 0.06 19.46 -9.98
C THR A 183 1.09 20.23 -10.82
N ARG A 184 1.84 19.51 -11.67
CA ARG A 184 2.84 20.03 -12.62
C ARG A 184 2.93 19.06 -13.81
N GLU A 185 3.53 19.48 -14.92
CA GLU A 185 3.70 18.61 -16.10
C GLU A 185 4.41 17.28 -15.79
N ASP A 186 5.42 17.35 -14.92
CA ASP A 186 6.30 16.24 -14.56
C ASP A 186 5.87 15.54 -13.25
N ARG A 187 4.69 15.92 -12.68
CA ARG A 187 4.32 15.44 -11.35
C ARG A 187 2.82 15.18 -11.23
N VAL A 188 2.48 13.92 -11.01
CA VAL A 188 1.11 13.46 -10.78
C VAL A 188 1.01 12.83 -9.40
N TYR A 189 0.28 13.45 -8.49
CA TYR A 189 -0.18 12.80 -7.27
C TYR A 189 -1.41 11.97 -7.61
N PHE A 190 -1.54 10.82 -6.98
CA PHE A 190 -2.72 9.97 -7.17
C PHE A 190 -3.10 9.28 -5.87
N LYS A 191 -4.36 8.96 -5.75
CA LYS A 191 -4.91 8.12 -4.71
C LYS A 191 -5.88 7.12 -5.32
N GLY A 192 -6.03 5.99 -4.69
CA GLY A 192 -6.92 4.98 -5.22
C GLY A 192 -7.10 3.79 -4.30
N HIS A 193 -7.63 2.75 -4.87
CA HIS A 193 -7.92 1.50 -4.19
C HIS A 193 -7.83 0.36 -5.18
N ALA A 194 -7.43 -0.80 -4.69
CA ALA A 194 -7.39 -2.04 -5.45
C ALA A 194 -7.98 -3.17 -4.62
N GLY A 195 -8.43 -4.21 -5.27
CA GLY A 195 -8.99 -5.35 -4.58
C GLY A 195 -9.55 -6.41 -5.50
N THR A 196 -10.24 -7.37 -4.90
CA THR A 196 -10.93 -8.44 -5.62
C THR A 196 -12.10 -7.91 -6.42
N PHE A 197 -12.31 -8.50 -7.57
CA PHE A 197 -13.39 -8.21 -8.50
C PHE A 197 -14.04 -9.50 -8.97
N THR A 198 -15.37 -9.51 -8.97
CA THR A 198 -16.18 -10.52 -9.64
C THR A 198 -17.42 -9.88 -10.25
N SER A 199 -18.02 -10.51 -11.25
CA SER A 199 -19.29 -10.08 -11.83
C SER A 199 -20.33 -11.18 -11.78
N GLU A 200 -21.61 -10.80 -11.65
CA GLU A 200 -22.76 -11.67 -11.81
C GLU A 200 -23.47 -11.26 -13.11
N GLY A 201 -23.03 -11.86 -14.20
CA GLY A 201 -23.45 -11.44 -15.54
C GLY A 201 -23.13 -9.96 -15.81
N ASP A 202 -23.95 -9.30 -16.60
CA ASP A 202 -23.76 -7.91 -17.01
C ASP A 202 -24.43 -6.89 -16.06
N SER A 203 -25.00 -7.32 -14.95
CA SER A 203 -25.86 -6.46 -14.12
C SER A 203 -25.30 -6.18 -12.72
N ILE A 204 -24.28 -6.90 -12.28
CA ILE A 204 -23.70 -6.75 -10.94
C ILE A 204 -22.19 -6.88 -11.00
N ILE A 205 -21.52 -5.93 -10.36
CA ILE A 205 -20.11 -5.96 -10.04
C ILE A 205 -19.95 -6.08 -8.52
N LYS A 206 -19.04 -6.94 -8.09
CA LYS A 206 -18.60 -7.04 -6.70
C LYS A 206 -17.16 -6.57 -6.61
N GLU A 207 -16.94 -5.49 -5.88
CA GLU A 207 -15.62 -4.95 -5.55
C GLU A 207 -15.41 -5.08 -4.04
N ARG A 208 -14.33 -5.75 -3.61
CA ARG A 208 -14.04 -6.02 -2.19
C ARG A 208 -15.24 -6.60 -1.41
N GLY A 209 -16.03 -7.45 -2.08
CA GLY A 209 -17.28 -7.99 -1.51
C GLY A 209 -18.47 -7.04 -1.51
N GLY A 210 -18.28 -5.75 -1.79
CA GLY A 210 -19.36 -4.78 -1.98
C GLY A 210 -20.09 -5.03 -3.30
N ARG A 211 -21.45 -5.02 -3.26
CA ARG A 211 -22.30 -5.34 -4.42
C ARG A 211 -22.80 -4.07 -5.08
N ASN A 212 -22.39 -3.83 -6.32
CA ASN A 212 -22.75 -2.67 -7.14
C ASN A 212 -23.66 -3.11 -8.29
N LYS A 213 -24.78 -2.42 -8.50
CA LYS A 213 -25.64 -2.67 -9.66
C LYS A 213 -25.05 -1.98 -10.90
N VAL A 214 -25.14 -2.65 -12.03
CA VAL A 214 -24.68 -2.13 -13.32
C VAL A 214 -25.84 -2.07 -14.30
N LYS A 215 -25.87 -0.99 -15.07
CA LYS A 215 -26.73 -0.79 -16.22
C LYS A 215 -25.91 -0.32 -17.40
N TRP A 216 -25.83 -1.11 -18.45
CA TRP A 216 -25.16 -0.75 -19.69
C TRP A 216 -25.97 0.29 -20.45
N LEU A 217 -25.31 1.36 -20.91
CA LEU A 217 -25.88 2.40 -21.77
C LEU A 217 -25.48 2.14 -23.23
N SER A 218 -24.28 1.58 -23.45
CA SER A 218 -23.74 1.15 -24.74
C SER A 218 -22.67 0.07 -24.50
N ASP A 219 -21.94 -0.39 -25.52
CA ASP A 219 -20.87 -1.37 -25.37
C ASP A 219 -19.61 -0.80 -24.69
N ASP A 220 -19.47 0.52 -24.69
CA ASP A 220 -18.35 1.26 -24.11
C ASP A 220 -18.73 2.11 -22.88
N THR A 221 -19.98 2.04 -22.40
CA THR A 221 -20.45 2.93 -21.33
C THR A 221 -21.46 2.23 -20.43
N PHE A 222 -21.26 2.31 -19.11
CA PHE A 222 -22.18 1.78 -18.12
C PHE A 222 -22.39 2.72 -16.92
N GLU A 223 -23.53 2.56 -16.27
CA GLU A 223 -23.83 3.12 -14.96
C GLU A 223 -23.52 2.08 -13.88
N MET A 224 -22.86 2.51 -12.81
CA MET A 224 -22.62 1.70 -11.62
C MET A 224 -23.26 2.38 -10.40
N SER A 225 -24.11 1.67 -9.69
CA SER A 225 -24.87 2.19 -8.55
C SER A 225 -24.61 1.38 -7.29
N TRP A 226 -24.40 2.10 -6.18
CA TRP A 226 -24.24 1.50 -4.85
C TRP A 226 -24.90 2.34 -3.76
N PHE A 227 -25.14 1.74 -2.61
CA PHE A 227 -25.63 2.45 -1.43
C PHE A 227 -24.45 3.02 -0.62
N ASN A 228 -24.42 4.34 -0.42
CA ASN A 228 -23.34 5.03 0.28
C ASN A 228 -23.66 5.39 1.75
N GLY A 229 -24.68 4.77 2.34
CA GLY A 229 -25.14 5.04 3.70
C GLY A 229 -26.15 6.20 3.82
N ARG A 230 -26.27 7.05 2.79
CA ARG A 230 -27.21 8.19 2.73
C ARG A 230 -28.22 8.05 1.60
N GLY A 231 -27.93 7.21 0.62
CA GLY A 231 -28.78 6.98 -0.56
C GLY A 231 -28.04 6.18 -1.61
N VAL A 232 -28.65 6.06 -2.78
CA VAL A 232 -28.04 5.42 -3.94
C VAL A 232 -27.20 6.45 -4.68
N ALA A 233 -25.92 6.19 -4.80
CA ALA A 233 -25.01 6.91 -5.69
C ALA A 233 -24.89 6.16 -7.01
N THR A 234 -24.80 6.88 -8.12
CA THR A 234 -24.64 6.30 -9.46
C THR A 234 -23.56 7.06 -10.22
N GLU A 235 -22.52 6.36 -10.63
CA GLU A 235 -21.47 6.86 -11.52
C GLU A 235 -21.68 6.34 -12.93
N VAL A 236 -21.27 7.15 -13.90
CA VAL A 236 -21.23 6.77 -15.32
C VAL A 236 -19.77 6.56 -15.71
N TRP A 237 -19.48 5.39 -16.26
CA TRP A 237 -18.15 4.95 -16.64
C TRP A 237 -18.08 4.71 -18.15
N LYS A 238 -17.06 5.26 -18.80
CA LYS A 238 -16.80 5.08 -20.22
C LYS A 238 -15.44 4.41 -20.44
N ARG A 239 -15.39 3.48 -21.39
CA ARG A 239 -14.16 2.77 -21.77
C ARG A 239 -13.11 3.74 -22.31
N VAL A 240 -11.87 3.55 -21.93
CA VAL A 240 -10.72 4.37 -22.39
C VAL A 240 -9.81 3.51 -23.25
N GLU A 241 -9.46 4.02 -24.43
CA GLU A 241 -8.62 3.34 -25.40
C GLU A 241 -7.21 3.97 -25.54
N ASN A 242 -6.99 5.15 -24.95
CA ASN A 242 -5.79 5.95 -25.20
C ASN A 242 -4.68 5.79 -24.16
N ASP A 243 -3.46 5.99 -24.66
CA ASP A 243 -2.19 5.84 -23.96
C ASP A 243 -1.65 7.23 -23.58
N ASP A 244 -2.08 7.75 -22.42
CA ASP A 244 -1.55 8.96 -21.84
C ASP A 244 -0.78 8.70 -20.54
N LEU A 245 -0.38 9.75 -19.81
CA LEU A 245 0.42 9.63 -18.59
C LEU A 245 -0.29 8.81 -17.49
N GLU A 246 -1.62 8.94 -17.38
CA GLU A 246 -2.41 8.17 -16.43
C GLU A 246 -2.36 6.66 -16.74
N GLN A 247 -2.33 6.29 -18.02
CA GLN A 247 -2.11 4.91 -18.46
C GLN A 247 -0.71 4.41 -18.11
N GLN A 248 0.30 5.26 -18.26
CA GLN A 248 1.68 4.91 -17.86
C GLN A 248 1.77 4.67 -16.36
N VAL A 249 1.15 5.52 -15.55
CA VAL A 249 1.05 5.31 -14.09
C VAL A 249 0.37 3.99 -13.76
N LEU A 250 -0.74 3.68 -14.44
CA LEU A 250 -1.45 2.42 -14.25
C LEU A 250 -0.59 1.20 -14.60
N ARG A 251 0.16 1.25 -15.70
CA ARG A 251 1.07 0.16 -16.09
C ARG A 251 2.11 -0.16 -15.02
N VAL A 252 2.61 0.87 -14.33
CA VAL A 252 3.55 0.67 -13.22
C VAL A 252 2.86 0.17 -11.96
N MET A 253 1.66 0.68 -11.66
CA MET A 253 0.94 0.33 -10.44
C MET A 253 0.29 -1.06 -10.50
N LYS A 254 -0.22 -1.45 -11.66
CA LYS A 254 -0.91 -2.72 -11.87
C LYS A 254 -0.09 -3.93 -11.39
N PRO A 255 1.19 -4.10 -11.76
CA PRO A 255 2.03 -5.20 -11.27
C PRO A 255 2.25 -5.20 -9.75
N MET A 256 2.06 -4.07 -9.07
CA MET A 256 2.22 -3.99 -7.62
C MET A 256 1.03 -4.55 -6.86
N PHE A 257 -0.15 -4.66 -7.50
CA PHE A 257 -1.41 -5.07 -6.86
C PHE A 257 -2.00 -6.35 -7.45
N LEU A 258 -1.54 -6.80 -8.62
CA LEU A 258 -2.16 -7.89 -9.34
C LEU A 258 -1.32 -9.16 -9.35
N ARG A 259 -2.01 -10.28 -9.53
CA ARG A 259 -1.37 -11.57 -9.77
C ARG A 259 -0.42 -11.50 -10.96
N VAL A 260 0.82 -11.90 -10.70
CA VAL A 260 1.67 -12.47 -11.75
C VAL A 260 1.26 -13.92 -11.86
N GLU A 261 1.08 -14.46 -13.07
CA GLU A 261 0.73 -15.88 -13.26
C GLU A 261 1.63 -16.77 -12.39
N GLY A 262 1.00 -17.55 -11.48
CA GLY A 262 1.68 -18.42 -10.53
C GLY A 262 2.10 -17.80 -9.20
N LEU A 263 2.00 -16.46 -9.01
CA LEU A 263 2.24 -15.78 -7.75
C LEU A 263 1.09 -14.78 -7.51
N SER A 264 0.22 -15.07 -6.55
CA SER A 264 -0.72 -14.04 -6.08
C SER A 264 0.05 -12.95 -5.33
N VAL A 265 -0.56 -11.75 -5.17
CA VAL A 265 -0.06 -10.80 -4.16
C VAL A 265 0.02 -11.50 -2.81
N ALA A 266 -0.91 -12.41 -2.49
CA ALA A 266 -0.77 -13.36 -1.39
C ALA A 266 0.47 -14.26 -1.54
N ASP A 267 0.91 -14.73 -2.70
CA ASP A 267 2.12 -15.53 -2.86
C ASP A 267 3.40 -14.67 -2.86
N MET A 268 3.33 -13.42 -3.24
CA MET A 268 4.40 -12.44 -2.99
C MET A 268 4.53 -12.15 -1.48
N TYR A 269 3.42 -12.28 -0.74
CA TYR A 269 3.38 -12.31 0.73
C TYR A 269 3.32 -13.74 1.29
N ALA A 270 3.14 -14.79 0.48
CA ALA A 270 3.08 -16.21 0.87
C ALA A 270 4.47 -16.85 1.06
N ALA A 271 5.53 -16.14 0.70
CA ALA A 271 6.76 -16.30 1.48
C ALA A 271 6.47 -16.13 2.99
N ASP A 272 5.33 -15.49 3.34
CA ASP A 272 4.82 -15.31 4.69
C ASP A 272 3.33 -15.68 4.79
N LYS A 273 3.03 -16.98 4.62
CA LYS A 273 1.74 -17.52 5.09
C LYS A 273 1.59 -17.15 6.55
N VAL A 274 0.58 -16.34 6.87
CA VAL A 274 0.29 -15.96 8.25
C VAL A 274 -0.58 -17.04 8.86
N TYR A 275 -0.08 -17.64 9.93
CA TYR A 275 -0.79 -18.66 10.67
C TYR A 275 -1.52 -18.03 11.86
N GLU A 276 -2.69 -18.54 12.19
CA GLU A 276 -3.41 -18.17 13.42
C GLU A 276 -2.79 -18.82 14.67
N LYS A 277 -2.10 -19.96 14.48
CA LYS A 277 -1.40 -20.70 15.52
C LYS A 277 -0.14 -21.36 14.98
N ALA A 278 0.84 -21.56 15.83
CA ALA A 278 2.07 -22.31 15.56
C ALA A 278 2.42 -23.17 16.77
N ASP A 279 3.32 -24.16 16.59
CA ASP A 279 3.75 -25.06 17.69
C ASP A 279 4.47 -24.27 18.78
N VAL A 280 5.28 -23.29 18.35
CA VAL A 280 5.94 -22.34 19.24
C VAL A 280 5.44 -20.94 18.89
N PRO A 281 4.72 -20.26 19.82
CA PRO A 281 4.22 -18.93 19.56
C PRO A 281 5.34 -17.89 19.46
N PRO A 282 5.11 -16.74 18.84
CA PRO A 282 6.09 -15.66 18.79
C PRO A 282 6.31 -15.10 20.20
N GLN A 283 7.54 -14.66 20.49
CA GLN A 283 7.89 -14.20 21.84
C GLN A 283 8.60 -12.84 21.76
N TYR A 284 8.12 -11.88 22.54
CA TYR A 284 8.82 -10.60 22.73
C TYR A 284 10.14 -10.84 23.49
N PRO A 285 11.27 -10.16 23.17
CA PRO A 285 12.51 -10.27 23.91
C PRO A 285 12.30 -9.96 25.40
N GLY A 286 12.68 -10.89 26.25
CA GLY A 286 12.42 -10.81 27.69
C GLY A 286 11.03 -11.33 28.13
N GLY A 287 10.21 -11.79 27.18
CA GLY A 287 8.91 -12.41 27.45
C GLY A 287 7.78 -11.40 27.72
N ILE A 288 6.66 -11.89 28.27
CA ILE A 288 5.44 -11.11 28.44
C ILE A 288 5.63 -9.92 29.41
N ASN A 289 6.44 -10.08 30.46
CA ASN A 289 6.70 -9.02 31.42
C ASN A 289 7.45 -7.85 30.77
N ALA A 290 8.47 -8.14 29.97
CA ALA A 290 9.20 -7.12 29.22
C ALA A 290 8.32 -6.42 28.18
N LEU A 291 7.39 -7.14 27.55
CA LEU A 291 6.40 -6.55 26.65
C LEU A 291 5.47 -5.58 27.39
N MET A 292 4.99 -5.96 28.57
CA MET A 292 4.12 -5.10 29.39
C MET A 292 4.85 -3.86 29.88
N GLU A 293 6.11 -4.01 30.31
CA GLU A 293 6.97 -2.88 30.70
C GLU A 293 7.25 -1.96 29.51
N TYR A 294 7.60 -2.50 28.35
CA TYR A 294 7.78 -1.73 27.12
C TYR A 294 6.52 -0.92 26.79
N MET A 295 5.34 -1.55 26.79
CA MET A 295 4.10 -0.85 26.49
C MET A 295 3.85 0.28 27.49
N SER A 296 3.97 0.00 28.78
CA SER A 296 3.70 1.01 29.84
C SER A 296 4.67 2.19 29.79
N SER A 297 5.92 1.95 29.37
CA SER A 297 6.96 2.99 29.29
C SER A 297 6.92 3.80 28.00
N ASN A 298 6.32 3.28 26.92
CA ASN A 298 6.32 3.90 25.61
C ASN A 298 4.96 4.50 25.18
N ILE A 299 3.89 4.25 25.95
CA ILE A 299 2.58 4.84 25.68
C ILE A 299 2.58 6.30 26.06
N HIS A 300 2.24 7.17 25.08
CA HIS A 300 1.96 8.58 25.31
C HIS A 300 0.46 8.79 25.25
N TYR A 301 -0.12 9.12 26.41
CA TYR A 301 -1.55 9.38 26.46
C TYR A 301 -1.88 10.66 25.67
N PRO A 302 -2.75 10.62 24.64
CA PRO A 302 -3.09 11.83 23.90
C PRO A 302 -3.71 12.89 24.81
N GLU A 303 -3.19 14.11 24.81
CA GLU A 303 -3.64 15.17 25.71
C GLU A 303 -5.14 15.48 25.61
N ALA A 304 -5.70 15.43 24.41
CA ALA A 304 -7.13 15.61 24.20
C ALA A 304 -7.94 14.51 24.91
N CYS A 305 -7.48 13.25 24.85
CA CYS A 305 -8.14 12.16 25.56
C CYS A 305 -8.02 12.31 27.09
N VAL A 306 -6.92 12.87 27.60
CA VAL A 306 -6.77 13.19 29.04
C VAL A 306 -7.78 14.26 29.45
N LYS A 307 -7.90 15.34 28.69
CA LYS A 307 -8.86 16.43 28.95
C LYS A 307 -10.31 15.96 28.90
N GLU A 308 -10.63 15.13 27.97
CA GLU A 308 -11.97 14.55 27.73
C GLU A 308 -12.26 13.31 28.61
N LYS A 309 -11.30 12.85 29.39
CA LYS A 309 -11.39 11.66 30.27
C LYS A 309 -11.75 10.39 29.47
N VAL A 310 -11.24 10.26 28.25
CA VAL A 310 -11.46 9.08 27.41
C VAL A 310 -10.49 7.97 27.84
N GLU A 311 -11.00 6.89 28.37
CA GLU A 311 -10.27 5.71 28.85
C GLU A 311 -10.77 4.44 28.18
N GLY A 312 -9.99 3.38 28.25
CA GLY A 312 -10.45 2.03 27.88
C GLY A 312 -9.39 1.19 27.21
N ARG A 313 -9.81 0.02 26.73
CA ARG A 313 -8.95 -0.98 26.13
C ARG A 313 -8.96 -0.86 24.61
N VAL A 314 -7.78 -0.72 24.02
CA VAL A 314 -7.57 -0.85 22.58
C VAL A 314 -7.02 -2.25 22.29
N MET A 315 -7.69 -2.97 21.40
CA MET A 315 -7.23 -4.29 20.92
C MET A 315 -6.59 -4.11 19.55
N VAL A 316 -5.32 -4.41 19.42
CA VAL A 316 -4.60 -4.35 18.14
C VAL A 316 -4.11 -5.73 17.77
N SER A 317 -4.52 -6.18 16.60
CA SER A 317 -3.98 -7.37 15.93
C SER A 317 -2.81 -6.95 15.06
N PHE A 318 -1.76 -7.75 15.00
CA PHE A 318 -0.60 -7.55 14.13
C PHE A 318 0.04 -8.90 13.79
N VAL A 319 0.92 -8.90 12.81
CA VAL A 319 1.68 -10.09 12.43
C VAL A 319 3.10 -9.96 12.93
N VAL A 320 3.59 -10.99 13.61
CA VAL A 320 5.02 -11.20 13.82
C VAL A 320 5.50 -12.07 12.68
N ASP A 321 6.32 -11.52 11.77
CA ASP A 321 6.80 -12.23 10.59
C ASP A 321 7.88 -13.28 10.94
N LYS A 322 8.27 -14.11 9.96
CA LYS A 322 9.29 -15.14 10.12
C LYS A 322 10.65 -14.61 10.55
N ASP A 323 10.90 -13.32 10.33
CA ASP A 323 12.14 -12.62 10.71
C ASP A 323 12.01 -11.90 12.06
N GLY A 324 10.82 -11.98 12.69
CA GLY A 324 10.51 -11.38 13.99
C GLY A 324 10.08 -9.93 13.93
N ASN A 325 9.85 -9.35 12.76
CA ASN A 325 9.37 -7.98 12.64
C ASN A 325 7.86 -7.91 12.91
N VAL A 326 7.43 -6.82 13.52
CA VAL A 326 6.00 -6.52 13.71
C VAL A 326 5.48 -5.82 12.46
N THR A 327 4.44 -6.39 11.85
CA THR A 327 3.87 -5.91 10.59
C THR A 327 2.33 -5.96 10.65
N ARG A 328 1.65 -5.34 9.69
CA ARG A 328 0.19 -5.42 9.49
C ARG A 328 -0.65 -5.11 10.74
N PRO A 329 -0.45 -3.97 11.43
CA PRO A 329 -1.24 -3.63 12.60
C PRO A 329 -2.68 -3.31 12.19
N GLN A 330 -3.63 -3.88 12.93
CA GLN A 330 -5.07 -3.66 12.74
C GLN A 330 -5.74 -3.42 14.08
N VAL A 331 -6.44 -2.29 14.21
CA VAL A 331 -7.25 -2.03 15.40
C VAL A 331 -8.53 -2.86 15.31
N VAL A 332 -8.66 -3.84 16.19
CA VAL A 332 -9.82 -4.74 16.27
C VAL A 332 -10.95 -4.10 17.08
N LYS A 333 -10.59 -3.39 18.15
CA LYS A 333 -11.54 -2.69 19.03
C LYS A 333 -10.86 -1.51 19.71
N SER A 334 -11.54 -0.38 19.75
CA SER A 334 -11.05 0.82 20.46
C SER A 334 -12.22 1.67 20.94
N PRO A 335 -12.07 2.39 22.05
CA PRO A 335 -13.03 3.40 22.50
C PRO A 335 -12.88 4.72 21.73
N ASP A 336 -11.68 5.01 21.17
CA ASP A 336 -11.41 6.30 20.51
C ASP A 336 -10.30 6.14 19.46
N VAL A 337 -10.43 6.86 18.34
CA VAL A 337 -9.47 6.82 17.24
C VAL A 337 -8.08 7.36 17.61
N ARG A 338 -8.01 8.33 18.53
CA ARG A 338 -6.75 8.91 19.01
C ARG A 338 -5.97 7.90 19.86
N LEU A 339 -6.67 7.13 20.70
CA LEU A 339 -6.08 6.02 21.46
C LEU A 339 -5.65 4.89 20.50
N SER A 340 -6.40 4.67 19.43
CA SER A 340 -6.03 3.71 18.36
C SER A 340 -4.72 4.08 17.69
N ALA A 341 -4.56 5.35 17.32
CA ALA A 341 -3.34 5.84 16.66
C ALA A 341 -2.10 5.65 17.56
N GLU A 342 -2.22 5.96 18.84
CA GLU A 342 -1.13 5.78 19.81
C GLU A 342 -0.82 4.30 20.03
N ALA A 343 -1.83 3.45 20.16
CA ALA A 343 -1.66 2.01 20.31
C ALA A 343 -0.91 1.39 19.11
N VAL A 344 -1.30 1.77 17.89
CA VAL A 344 -0.60 1.34 16.67
C VAL A 344 0.83 1.85 16.64
N ARG A 345 1.08 3.11 17.00
CA ARG A 345 2.42 3.69 17.08
C ARG A 345 3.35 2.88 17.98
N VAL A 346 2.88 2.56 19.19
CA VAL A 346 3.67 1.79 20.17
C VAL A 346 3.96 0.38 19.68
N ILE A 347 2.96 -0.32 19.12
CA ILE A 347 3.15 -1.67 18.58
C ILE A 347 4.16 -1.67 17.44
N MET A 348 4.05 -0.73 16.51
CA MET A 348 4.94 -0.66 15.36
C MET A 348 6.37 -0.22 15.71
N ALA A 349 6.59 0.37 16.87
CA ALA A 349 7.91 0.74 17.38
C ALA A 349 8.59 -0.38 18.21
N MET A 350 7.97 -1.55 18.34
CA MET A 350 8.56 -2.68 19.05
C MET A 350 9.84 -3.18 18.39
N THR A 351 10.78 -3.63 19.19
CA THR A 351 11.96 -4.35 18.72
C THR A 351 11.57 -5.71 18.11
N LYS A 352 12.49 -6.34 17.39
CA LYS A 352 12.28 -7.68 16.79
C LYS A 352 11.91 -8.71 17.86
N TRP A 353 10.88 -9.49 17.55
CA TRP A 353 10.44 -10.63 18.34
C TRP A 353 11.24 -11.89 17.97
N LYS A 354 11.21 -12.90 18.80
CA LYS A 354 11.52 -14.26 18.37
C LYS A 354 10.33 -14.74 17.54
N PRO A 355 10.54 -15.16 16.28
CA PRO A 355 9.44 -15.60 15.42
C PRO A 355 8.81 -16.90 15.93
N ALA A 356 7.54 -17.08 15.57
CA ALA A 356 6.84 -18.34 15.79
C ALA A 356 7.49 -19.48 14.99
N ARG A 357 7.28 -20.72 15.42
CA ARG A 357 7.76 -21.92 14.70
C ARG A 357 6.64 -22.92 14.50
N LEU A 358 6.59 -23.46 13.30
CA LEU A 358 5.73 -24.58 12.90
C LEU A 358 6.64 -25.64 12.25
N ASP A 359 6.57 -26.88 12.73
CA ASP A 359 7.47 -27.95 12.29
C ASP A 359 8.96 -27.55 12.34
N GLY A 360 9.35 -26.80 13.39
CA GLY A 360 10.71 -26.31 13.60
C GLY A 360 11.14 -25.14 12.70
N LYS A 361 10.35 -24.77 11.68
CA LYS A 361 10.64 -23.65 10.76
C LYS A 361 10.03 -22.34 11.26
N PRO A 362 10.73 -21.20 11.12
CA PRO A 362 10.15 -19.90 11.47
C PRO A 362 8.98 -19.57 10.53
N VAL A 363 7.87 -19.11 11.10
CA VAL A 363 6.66 -18.75 10.38
C VAL A 363 6.07 -17.44 10.88
N SER A 364 5.34 -16.75 10.02
CA SER A 364 4.59 -15.55 10.37
C SER A 364 3.30 -15.93 11.09
N VAL A 365 3.03 -15.29 12.24
CA VAL A 365 1.83 -15.58 13.05
C VAL A 365 1.13 -14.28 13.42
N LYS A 366 -0.20 -14.34 13.39
CA LYS A 366 -1.04 -13.26 13.87
C LYS A 366 -1.07 -13.24 15.39
N PHE A 367 -0.82 -12.07 15.96
CA PHE A 367 -0.85 -11.83 17.39
C PHE A 367 -1.81 -10.68 17.71
N THR A 368 -2.49 -10.74 18.87
CA THR A 368 -3.38 -9.66 19.31
C THR A 368 -2.99 -9.22 20.71
N ALA A 369 -2.70 -7.93 20.86
CA ALA A 369 -2.33 -7.34 22.14
C ALA A 369 -3.42 -6.37 22.65
N PRO A 370 -3.82 -6.51 23.93
CA PRO A 370 -4.63 -5.50 24.59
C PRO A 370 -3.74 -4.38 25.13
N ILE A 371 -4.09 -3.13 24.82
CA ILE A 371 -3.44 -1.96 25.37
C ILE A 371 -4.46 -1.20 26.22
N MET A 372 -4.14 -1.04 27.50
CA MET A 372 -5.03 -0.38 28.45
C MET A 372 -4.63 1.11 28.60
N PHE A 373 -5.54 1.98 28.30
CA PHE A 373 -5.45 3.40 28.60
C PHE A 373 -6.29 3.70 29.84
N ALA A 374 -5.62 4.05 30.91
CA ALA A 374 -6.26 4.43 32.17
C ALA A 374 -5.63 5.71 32.72
N LEU A 375 -6.44 6.66 33.13
CA LEU A 375 -5.99 7.89 33.76
C LEU A 375 -5.62 7.58 35.21
N LYS A 376 -4.42 7.98 35.63
CA LYS A 376 -4.04 7.88 37.05
C LYS A 376 -4.99 8.73 37.88
N GLY A 377 -5.86 8.11 38.63
CA GLY A 377 -6.68 8.81 39.64
C GLY A 377 -5.76 9.56 40.58
N LYS A 378 -6.09 10.83 40.89
CA LYS A 378 -5.44 11.52 42.02
C LYS A 378 -5.62 10.63 43.23
N LYS A 379 -4.51 10.10 43.78
CA LYS A 379 -4.54 9.58 45.15
C LYS A 379 -5.03 10.72 46.02
N LYS A 380 -6.18 10.52 46.67
CA LYS A 380 -6.64 11.38 47.77
C LYS A 380 -5.67 11.25 48.93
#